data_6c76dcf480cab32e4a2d75f97cc917d2
#
_entry.id   6c76dcf480cab32e4a2d75f97cc917d2
#
_cell.length_a   1.000
_cell.length_b   1.000
_cell.length_c   1.000
_cell.angle_alpha   90.00
_cell.angle_beta   90.00
_cell.angle_gamma   90.00
#
_symmetry.space_group_name_H-M   'P 1'
#
loop_
_entity.id
_entity.type
_entity.pdbx_description
1 polymer ?
#
loop_
_entity_poly.entity_id
_entity_poly.type
_entity_poly.pdbx_seq_one_letter_code
_entity_poly.pdbx_strand_id
1 'polypeptide(L)'
;MPSRNLLLALTAGVIVVGLSVFAARAQAPAALTGQVSSAADGPMEGVVVSAKRDGSTLTISVVSDNAGKFSFPASKLEPGRYSLAIRAVGYDLGGPKTADVAAGSTATADIKLRPTRNLAKQLTNAEWLASFPGADTQKKTLLNCIGCHDLDRIITSTHDADEFVQAFDRMTGYYPGSTPQHPQRLIGDARRNLGAAAGVKAMAEYLASVNLSRDEVWDYPLKTLPRPQGRATRVVITEYDLPRKQIQPHDAIVDSDGIVWFTHFGELFLGSLDPKTGKVSEYPLPVIKPGYPIGTLDLETDQAGNLWIAMMYQGGVAKFDKKTETFQTWRVPQQWQTDATQQAFLTPTNSHVDGKVWVKNSDRAQILRLDPATGEWENLGAFKDTSNNRTITSYGIPADHDNNLYLLDFSSSNIGKLDAKTGNLTVYRSPIANSRPRRGRVDEHNRLWFAEYAGNAIGMFDPKSEKIEEWVLPTPWAQPYDVVTDKNGEAWTGSMLSDRVSRLNPKTGEFVEYLLPKTTNIRRVFVDNSTTPVTFWVGSNHGASIVKVEPMD
;
A
#
# COMPACT_ATOMS: atom_id res chain seq x y z
N MET A 1 -62.43 -71.37 -12.54
CA MET A 1 -61.30 -71.70 -11.66
C MET A 1 -60.06 -71.06 -12.27
N PRO A 2 -59.51 -70.02 -11.72
CA PRO A 2 -58.25 -69.46 -12.18
C PRO A 2 -57.17 -69.51 -11.10
N SER A 3 -55.97 -69.81 -11.55
CA SER A 3 -54.72 -69.86 -10.79
C SER A 3 -54.15 -68.48 -10.60
N ARG A 4 -53.80 -68.19 -9.37
CA ARG A 4 -53.00 -66.99 -8.93
C ARG A 4 -51.52 -67.22 -9.22
N ASN A 5 -50.90 -66.32 -10.00
CA ASN A 5 -49.43 -66.22 -10.08
C ASN A 5 -48.99 -65.00 -9.30
N LEU A 6 -48.18 -65.26 -8.26
CA LEU A 6 -47.54 -64.30 -7.43
C LEU A 6 -46.19 -63.90 -8.06
N LEU A 7 -46.05 -62.62 -8.51
CA LEU A 7 -44.76 -62.09 -8.94
C LEU A 7 -44.06 -61.45 -7.73
N LEU A 8 -42.94 -62.02 -7.32
CA LEU A 8 -41.98 -61.38 -6.40
C LEU A 8 -41.12 -60.41 -7.21
N ALA A 9 -41.18 -59.12 -6.88
CA ALA A 9 -40.23 -58.12 -7.38
C ALA A 9 -39.07 -58.00 -6.39
N LEU A 10 -37.88 -58.45 -6.78
CA LEU A 10 -36.62 -58.18 -6.09
C LEU A 10 -36.16 -56.76 -6.48
N THR A 11 -36.20 -55.83 -5.54
CA THR A 11 -35.51 -54.53 -5.63
C THR A 11 -34.07 -54.67 -5.17
N ALA A 12 -33.15 -54.69 -6.11
CA ALA A 12 -31.71 -54.58 -5.83
C ALA A 12 -31.36 -53.10 -5.56
N GLY A 13 -31.13 -52.77 -4.30
CA GLY A 13 -30.61 -51.46 -3.91
C GLY A 13 -29.14 -51.34 -4.28
N VAL A 14 -28.82 -50.50 -5.25
CA VAL A 14 -27.42 -50.09 -5.56
C VAL A 14 -27.03 -49.01 -4.56
N ILE A 15 -26.20 -49.38 -3.59
CA ILE A 15 -25.51 -48.39 -2.72
C ILE A 15 -24.33 -47.81 -3.50
N VAL A 16 -24.49 -46.59 -4.04
CA VAL A 16 -23.39 -45.81 -4.59
C VAL A 16 -22.61 -45.18 -3.41
N VAL A 17 -21.54 -45.83 -3.00
CA VAL A 17 -20.58 -45.24 -2.11
C VAL A 17 -19.77 -44.19 -2.90
N GLY A 18 -20.15 -42.93 -2.76
CA GLY A 18 -19.39 -41.81 -3.31
C GLY A 18 -18.03 -41.70 -2.59
N LEU A 19 -16.99 -42.28 -3.16
CA LEU A 19 -15.59 -41.98 -2.78
C LEU A 19 -15.31 -40.53 -3.20
N SER A 20 -15.39 -39.60 -2.27
CA SER A 20 -14.83 -38.27 -2.42
C SER A 20 -13.29 -38.42 -2.46
N VAL A 21 -12.75 -38.52 -3.64
CA VAL A 21 -11.29 -38.42 -3.85
C VAL A 21 -10.92 -36.98 -3.58
N PHE A 22 -10.53 -36.68 -2.34
CA PHE A 22 -9.76 -35.48 -2.08
C PHE A 22 -8.43 -35.66 -2.82
N ALA A 23 -8.30 -35.02 -3.98
CA ALA A 23 -7.04 -34.90 -4.66
C ALA A 23 -6.09 -34.15 -3.71
N ALA A 24 -5.27 -34.87 -2.97
CA ALA A 24 -4.15 -34.30 -2.24
C ALA A 24 -3.31 -33.57 -3.29
N ARG A 25 -3.42 -32.23 -3.36
CA ARG A 25 -2.47 -31.44 -4.14
C ARG A 25 -1.08 -31.81 -3.65
N ALA A 26 -0.28 -32.46 -4.48
CA ALA A 26 1.10 -32.75 -4.17
C ALA A 26 1.77 -31.43 -3.78
N GLN A 27 2.25 -31.36 -2.55
CA GLN A 27 2.95 -30.17 -2.07
C GLN A 27 4.18 -29.97 -2.95
N ALA A 28 4.37 -28.76 -3.49
CA ALA A 28 5.52 -28.45 -4.33
C ALA A 28 6.83 -28.78 -3.58
N PRO A 29 7.86 -29.28 -4.26
CA PRO A 29 9.13 -29.58 -3.62
C PRO A 29 9.64 -28.39 -2.81
N ALA A 30 10.12 -28.62 -1.59
CA ALA A 30 10.64 -27.61 -0.71
C ALA A 30 12.18 -27.58 -0.74
N ALA A 31 12.76 -26.37 -0.73
CA ALA A 31 14.21 -26.21 -0.60
C ALA A 31 14.64 -26.12 0.87
N LEU A 32 13.82 -25.48 1.71
CA LEU A 32 14.06 -25.31 3.14
C LEU A 32 12.76 -25.45 3.90
N THR A 33 12.75 -26.25 4.97
CA THR A 33 11.59 -26.43 5.86
C THR A 33 12.04 -26.31 7.31
N GLY A 34 11.09 -26.23 8.21
CA GLY A 34 11.34 -26.29 9.65
C GLY A 34 10.09 -26.01 10.47
N GLN A 35 10.27 -25.95 11.78
CA GLN A 35 9.23 -25.58 12.72
C GLN A 35 9.68 -24.38 13.55
N VAL A 36 8.78 -23.40 13.70
CA VAL A 36 8.95 -22.27 14.62
C VAL A 36 8.32 -22.61 15.96
N SER A 37 9.04 -22.39 17.04
CA SER A 37 8.53 -22.60 18.40
C SER A 37 9.18 -21.67 19.41
N SER A 38 8.46 -21.40 20.52
CA SER A 38 9.01 -20.78 21.71
C SER A 38 8.87 -21.71 22.91
N ALA A 39 9.63 -21.46 23.97
CA ALA A 39 9.53 -22.23 25.20
C ALA A 39 8.17 -22.00 25.91
N ALA A 40 7.55 -20.82 25.72
CA ALA A 40 6.30 -20.46 26.35
C ALA A 40 5.07 -20.97 25.58
N ASP A 41 5.07 -20.88 24.23
CA ASP A 41 3.88 -21.12 23.41
C ASP A 41 3.92 -22.47 22.66
N GLY A 42 5.07 -23.18 22.69
CA GLY A 42 5.27 -24.36 21.85
C GLY A 42 5.39 -23.99 20.36
N PRO A 43 4.76 -24.75 19.42
CA PRO A 43 4.68 -24.40 18.01
C PRO A 43 3.92 -23.10 17.80
N MET A 44 4.43 -22.22 16.92
CA MET A 44 3.89 -20.86 16.73
C MET A 44 3.38 -20.64 15.32
N GLU A 45 2.08 -20.37 15.18
CA GLU A 45 1.45 -19.92 13.94
C GLU A 45 1.74 -18.44 13.66
N GLY A 46 1.81 -18.08 12.37
CA GLY A 46 1.84 -16.69 11.93
C GLY A 46 3.17 -15.99 12.09
N VAL A 47 4.27 -16.72 12.25
CA VAL A 47 5.60 -16.15 12.25
C VAL A 47 6.09 -16.04 10.80
N VAL A 48 6.42 -14.81 10.37
CA VAL A 48 7.07 -14.60 9.09
C VAL A 48 8.54 -15.03 9.21
N VAL A 49 8.94 -16.01 8.41
CA VAL A 49 10.32 -16.50 8.33
C VAL A 49 10.92 -16.03 7.01
N SER A 50 12.03 -15.31 7.08
CA SER A 50 12.71 -14.72 5.94
C SER A 50 14.06 -15.41 5.70
N ALA A 51 14.38 -15.67 4.44
CA ALA A 51 15.64 -16.23 4.00
C ALA A 51 16.27 -15.32 2.93
N LYS A 52 17.47 -14.83 3.18
CA LYS A 52 18.24 -13.99 2.24
C LYS A 52 19.55 -14.66 1.93
N ARG A 53 19.79 -14.98 0.64
CA ARG A 53 21.05 -15.58 0.20
C ARG A 53 22.20 -14.57 0.33
N ASP A 54 23.37 -15.04 0.74
CA ASP A 54 24.57 -14.21 0.85
C ASP A 54 24.87 -13.52 -0.49
N GLY A 55 25.07 -12.21 -0.45
CA GLY A 55 25.31 -11.37 -1.64
C GLY A 55 24.09 -11.06 -2.51
N SER A 56 22.88 -11.53 -2.15
CA SER A 56 21.64 -11.26 -2.89
C SER A 56 20.95 -9.98 -2.42
N THR A 57 20.24 -9.30 -3.34
CA THR A 57 19.29 -8.23 -3.04
C THR A 57 17.88 -8.76 -2.79
N LEU A 58 17.64 -10.07 -2.96
CA LEU A 58 16.34 -10.70 -2.79
C LEU A 58 16.22 -11.35 -1.41
N THR A 59 15.11 -11.09 -0.75
CA THR A 59 14.68 -11.79 0.47
C THR A 59 13.38 -12.53 0.18
N ILE A 60 13.35 -13.83 0.41
CA ILE A 60 12.14 -14.65 0.31
C ILE A 60 11.60 -14.88 1.72
N SER A 61 10.29 -14.74 1.89
CA SER A 61 9.63 -14.97 3.19
C SER A 61 8.42 -15.87 3.03
N VAL A 62 8.19 -16.71 4.02
CA VAL A 62 7.02 -17.58 4.17
C VAL A 62 6.50 -17.44 5.59
N VAL A 63 5.29 -17.93 5.86
CA VAL A 63 4.66 -17.80 7.19
C VAL A 63 4.41 -19.19 7.76
N SER A 64 4.67 -19.36 9.06
CA SER A 64 4.42 -20.63 9.75
C SER A 64 2.92 -20.91 9.90
N ASP A 65 2.51 -22.15 9.69
CA ASP A 65 1.15 -22.64 9.81
C ASP A 65 0.74 -22.90 11.30
N ASN A 66 -0.46 -23.40 11.50
CA ASN A 66 -1.02 -23.71 12.82
C ASN A 66 -0.24 -24.77 13.63
N ALA A 67 0.62 -25.57 12.98
CA ALA A 67 1.54 -26.49 13.63
C ALA A 67 2.94 -25.86 13.80
N GLY A 68 3.10 -24.56 13.53
CA GLY A 68 4.37 -23.85 13.53
C GLY A 68 5.29 -24.20 12.35
N LYS A 69 4.84 -24.99 11.38
CA LYS A 69 5.67 -25.44 10.25
C LYS A 69 5.74 -24.37 9.17
N PHE A 70 6.92 -24.22 8.58
CA PHE A 70 7.12 -23.37 7.41
C PHE A 70 7.84 -24.13 6.29
N SER A 71 7.63 -23.70 5.06
CA SER A 71 8.22 -24.34 3.88
C SER A 71 8.49 -23.31 2.79
N PHE A 72 9.74 -23.19 2.37
CA PHE A 72 10.15 -22.42 1.21
C PHE A 72 10.09 -23.30 -0.05
N PRO A 73 9.31 -22.91 -1.08
CA PRO A 73 9.26 -23.64 -2.34
C PRO A 73 10.65 -23.74 -3.00
N ALA A 74 11.00 -24.89 -3.57
CA ALA A 74 12.29 -25.10 -4.25
C ALA A 74 12.50 -24.15 -5.44
N SER A 75 11.42 -23.68 -6.07
CA SER A 75 11.47 -22.67 -7.14
C SER A 75 11.85 -21.26 -6.68
N LYS A 76 11.90 -21.02 -5.35
CA LYS A 76 12.18 -19.70 -4.77
C LYS A 76 13.54 -19.56 -4.12
N LEU A 77 14.17 -20.69 -3.72
CA LEU A 77 15.49 -20.67 -3.13
C LEU A 77 16.48 -21.43 -4.02
N GLU A 78 17.43 -20.73 -4.58
CA GLU A 78 18.56 -21.33 -5.27
C GLU A 78 19.54 -21.94 -4.26
N PRO A 79 20.40 -22.90 -4.66
CA PRO A 79 21.46 -23.40 -3.80
C PRO A 79 22.37 -22.29 -3.27
N GLY A 80 22.71 -22.36 -1.99
CA GLY A 80 23.58 -21.37 -1.35
C GLY A 80 23.35 -21.26 0.16
N ARG A 81 24.12 -20.40 0.77
CA ARG A 81 23.97 -20.04 2.20
C ARG A 81 23.00 -18.88 2.35
N TYR A 82 22.09 -19.02 3.31
CA TYR A 82 21.04 -18.05 3.61
C TYR A 82 21.15 -17.56 5.05
N SER A 83 21.04 -16.26 5.22
CA SER A 83 20.76 -15.65 6.52
C SER A 83 19.27 -15.76 6.79
N LEU A 84 18.90 -16.17 8.01
CA LEU A 84 17.52 -16.31 8.47
C LEU A 84 17.14 -15.15 9.39
N ALA A 85 15.94 -14.61 9.20
CA ALA A 85 15.31 -13.62 10.08
C ALA A 85 13.86 -14.01 10.35
N ILE A 86 13.26 -13.40 11.37
CA ILE A 86 11.84 -13.60 11.70
C ILE A 86 11.12 -12.27 11.92
N ARG A 87 9.82 -12.28 11.73
CA ARG A 87 8.94 -11.26 12.25
C ARG A 87 7.80 -11.90 13.04
N ALA A 88 7.82 -11.69 14.34
CA ALA A 88 6.77 -12.03 15.29
C ALA A 88 6.88 -11.02 16.43
N VAL A 89 5.96 -10.06 16.51
CA VAL A 89 5.99 -9.00 17.53
C VAL A 89 5.97 -9.64 18.92
N GLY A 90 6.87 -9.20 19.79
CA GLY A 90 7.09 -9.78 21.12
C GLY A 90 8.20 -10.83 21.19
N TYR A 91 8.80 -11.23 20.06
CA TYR A 91 9.82 -12.28 20.01
C TYR A 91 11.06 -11.87 19.21
N ASP A 92 12.21 -12.40 19.62
CA ASP A 92 13.48 -12.36 18.91
C ASP A 92 13.88 -13.76 18.44
N LEU A 93 14.66 -13.81 17.35
CA LEU A 93 15.25 -15.04 16.85
C LEU A 93 16.28 -15.60 17.86
N GLY A 94 16.00 -16.77 18.42
CA GLY A 94 16.92 -17.49 19.27
C GLY A 94 17.97 -18.31 18.49
N GLY A 95 17.58 -18.84 17.32
CA GLY A 95 18.42 -19.58 16.37
C GLY A 95 17.63 -20.66 15.62
N PRO A 96 18.21 -21.27 14.55
CA PRO A 96 19.44 -20.87 13.89
C PRO A 96 19.31 -19.55 13.14
N LYS A 97 20.45 -18.88 12.87
CA LYS A 97 20.50 -17.63 12.11
C LYS A 97 20.87 -17.82 10.63
N THR A 98 21.26 -19.03 10.26
CA THR A 98 21.65 -19.37 8.89
C THR A 98 21.17 -20.77 8.52
N ALA A 99 21.01 -21.01 7.21
CA ALA A 99 20.76 -22.34 6.65
C ALA A 99 21.51 -22.48 5.33
N ASP A 100 22.01 -23.69 5.03
CA ASP A 100 22.64 -24.02 3.76
C ASP A 100 21.65 -24.84 2.93
N VAL A 101 21.33 -24.38 1.73
CA VAL A 101 20.44 -25.03 0.77
C VAL A 101 21.28 -25.66 -0.33
N ALA A 102 21.10 -26.95 -0.57
CA ALA A 102 21.77 -27.67 -1.64
C ALA A 102 20.80 -28.05 -2.77
N ALA A 103 21.33 -28.18 -4.00
CA ALA A 103 20.53 -28.57 -5.14
C ALA A 103 19.91 -29.97 -4.94
N GLY A 104 18.62 -30.10 -5.26
CA GLY A 104 17.92 -31.40 -5.26
C GLY A 104 17.64 -31.99 -3.87
N SER A 105 17.89 -31.27 -2.79
CA SER A 105 17.61 -31.73 -1.43
C SER A 105 16.86 -30.65 -0.63
N THR A 106 16.10 -31.09 0.38
CA THR A 106 15.40 -30.20 1.31
C THR A 106 16.24 -30.01 2.56
N ALA A 107 16.66 -28.78 2.84
CA ALA A 107 17.29 -28.42 4.11
C ALA A 107 16.26 -28.29 5.23
N THR A 108 16.68 -28.46 6.49
CA THR A 108 15.82 -28.29 7.65
C THR A 108 16.46 -27.28 8.63
N ALA A 109 15.64 -26.34 9.13
CA ALA A 109 16.05 -25.37 10.14
C ALA A 109 14.92 -25.13 11.13
N ASP A 110 14.94 -25.80 12.28
CA ASP A 110 13.97 -25.55 13.35
C ASP A 110 14.32 -24.26 14.09
N ILE A 111 13.41 -23.30 14.05
CA ILE A 111 13.59 -21.96 14.58
C ILE A 111 13.08 -21.90 16.03
N LYS A 112 13.95 -21.49 16.93
CA LYS A 112 13.59 -21.21 18.33
C LYS A 112 13.47 -19.70 18.54
N LEU A 113 12.36 -19.27 19.13
CA LEU A 113 12.10 -17.89 19.50
C LEU A 113 12.24 -17.70 21.01
N ARG A 114 12.59 -16.50 21.39
CA ARG A 114 12.65 -16.04 22.79
C ARG A 114 11.87 -14.73 22.93
N PRO A 115 11.28 -14.41 24.09
CA PRO A 115 10.67 -13.11 24.33
C PRO A 115 11.66 -11.98 24.05
N THR A 116 11.19 -10.93 23.38
CA THR A 116 12.01 -9.75 23.12
C THR A 116 12.23 -8.95 24.40
N ARG A 117 13.40 -8.30 24.49
CA ARG A 117 13.70 -7.37 25.58
C ARG A 117 13.24 -5.94 25.29
N ASN A 118 12.92 -5.64 24.04
CA ASN A 118 12.52 -4.31 23.60
C ASN A 118 11.34 -4.40 22.63
N LEU A 119 10.14 -4.53 23.19
CA LEU A 119 8.89 -4.62 22.42
C LEU A 119 8.65 -3.36 21.59
N ALA A 120 8.99 -2.19 22.14
CA ALA A 120 8.79 -0.91 21.48
C ALA A 120 9.42 -0.84 20.08
N LYS A 121 10.63 -1.40 19.89
CA LYS A 121 11.32 -1.43 18.59
C LYS A 121 10.68 -2.33 17.53
N GLN A 122 9.71 -3.14 17.92
CA GLN A 122 9.03 -4.07 17.02
C GLN A 122 7.63 -3.59 16.61
N LEU A 123 7.10 -2.55 17.30
CA LEU A 123 5.76 -2.06 17.05
C LEU A 123 5.66 -1.31 15.72
N THR A 124 4.60 -1.59 15.00
CA THR A 124 4.16 -0.83 13.84
C THR A 124 3.55 0.52 14.25
N ASN A 125 3.38 1.44 13.31
CA ASN A 125 2.66 2.68 13.58
C ASN A 125 1.22 2.44 14.09
N ALA A 126 0.55 1.40 13.59
CA ALA A 126 -0.79 1.00 14.04
C ALA A 126 -0.78 0.51 15.49
N GLU A 127 0.20 -0.29 15.90
CA GLU A 127 0.37 -0.76 17.27
C GLU A 127 0.71 0.38 18.23
N TRP A 128 1.50 1.35 17.80
CA TRP A 128 1.72 2.57 18.57
C TRP A 128 0.42 3.34 18.80
N LEU A 129 -0.38 3.61 17.75
CA LEU A 129 -1.67 4.30 17.90
C LEU A 129 -2.66 3.50 18.75
N ALA A 130 -2.65 2.16 18.67
CA ALA A 130 -3.46 1.31 19.54
C ALA A 130 -3.01 1.35 21.00
N SER A 131 -1.71 1.55 21.24
CA SER A 131 -1.10 1.61 22.58
C SER A 131 -1.33 2.94 23.28
N PHE A 132 -1.32 4.05 22.54
CA PHE A 132 -1.44 5.38 23.12
C PHE A 132 -2.70 5.56 23.96
N PRO A 133 -2.60 6.22 25.13
CA PRO A 133 -3.75 6.69 25.88
C PRO A 133 -4.49 7.81 25.15
N GLY A 134 -5.68 8.16 25.62
CA GLY A 134 -6.48 9.27 25.10
C GLY A 134 -7.46 8.87 23.99
N ALA A 135 -8.21 9.86 23.51
CA ALA A 135 -9.25 9.68 22.51
C ALA A 135 -8.68 9.50 21.09
N ASP A 136 -9.40 8.76 20.25
CA ASP A 136 -8.99 8.54 18.84
C ASP A 136 -8.89 9.86 18.05
N THR A 137 -9.65 10.89 18.41
CA THR A 137 -9.54 12.22 17.80
C THR A 137 -8.18 12.87 18.01
N GLN A 138 -7.56 12.65 19.17
CA GLN A 138 -6.19 13.12 19.47
C GLN A 138 -5.17 12.32 18.65
N LYS A 139 -5.30 10.98 18.64
CA LYS A 139 -4.43 10.07 17.87
C LYS A 139 -4.48 10.34 16.37
N LYS A 140 -5.66 10.66 15.82
CA LYS A 140 -5.85 10.99 14.40
C LYS A 140 -5.04 12.22 13.95
N THR A 141 -4.67 13.12 14.84
CA THR A 141 -3.79 14.26 14.50
C THR A 141 -2.41 13.81 14.05
N LEU A 142 -1.93 12.66 14.54
CA LEU A 142 -0.63 12.08 14.21
C LEU A 142 -0.58 11.43 12.83
N LEU A 143 -1.72 11.15 12.20
CA LEU A 143 -1.77 10.55 10.86
C LEU A 143 -1.07 11.40 9.78
N ASN A 144 -0.93 12.70 10.01
CA ASN A 144 -0.19 13.59 9.11
C ASN A 144 1.34 13.47 9.27
N CYS A 145 1.84 12.96 10.40
CA CYS A 145 3.27 12.80 10.68
C CYS A 145 3.85 11.60 9.93
N ILE A 146 3.07 10.53 9.77
CA ILE A 146 3.49 9.23 9.23
C ILE A 146 3.82 9.29 7.73
N GLY A 147 3.44 10.36 7.06
CA GLY A 147 3.76 10.58 5.66
C GLY A 147 5.27 10.72 5.37
N CYS A 148 6.08 11.09 6.36
CA CYS A 148 7.51 11.38 6.20
C CYS A 148 8.40 10.38 6.94
N HIS A 149 7.98 9.87 8.10
CA HIS A 149 8.74 8.91 8.91
C HIS A 149 7.82 8.20 9.91
N ASP A 150 8.30 7.10 10.49
CA ASP A 150 7.56 6.33 11.47
C ASP A 150 7.40 7.05 12.81
N LEU A 151 6.35 6.66 13.57
CA LEU A 151 6.08 7.19 14.90
C LEU A 151 7.18 6.84 15.89
N ASP A 152 7.86 5.72 15.74
CA ASP A 152 8.97 5.32 16.59
C ASP A 152 9.99 6.45 16.79
N ARG A 153 10.35 7.16 15.72
CA ARG A 153 11.24 8.31 15.78
C ARG A 153 10.73 9.45 16.66
N ILE A 154 9.42 9.67 16.71
CA ILE A 154 8.77 10.72 17.50
C ILE A 154 8.72 10.31 18.96
N ILE A 155 8.17 9.13 19.23
CA ILE A 155 7.84 8.65 20.57
C ILE A 155 9.03 8.13 21.35
N THR A 156 10.13 7.76 20.68
CA THR A 156 11.42 7.45 21.32
C THR A 156 12.29 8.70 21.52
N SER A 157 11.84 9.87 21.07
CA SER A 157 12.46 11.14 21.43
C SER A 157 12.24 11.45 22.91
N THR A 158 13.08 12.28 23.49
CA THR A 158 12.91 12.76 24.87
C THR A 158 12.45 14.22 24.90
N HIS A 159 11.77 14.66 23.84
CA HIS A 159 11.30 16.04 23.71
C HIS A 159 10.19 16.35 24.72
N ASP A 160 10.27 17.51 25.32
CA ASP A 160 9.15 18.15 26.02
C ASP A 160 8.20 18.85 25.01
N ALA A 161 7.14 19.46 25.51
CA ALA A 161 6.13 20.10 24.65
C ALA A 161 6.70 21.30 23.86
N ASP A 162 7.60 22.09 24.45
CA ASP A 162 8.21 23.24 23.78
C ASP A 162 9.18 22.81 22.69
N GLU A 163 9.95 21.75 22.94
CA GLU A 163 10.82 21.12 21.94
C GLU A 163 10.03 20.52 20.77
N PHE A 164 8.84 19.92 21.03
CA PHE A 164 7.96 19.48 19.96
C PHE A 164 7.40 20.63 19.13
N VAL A 165 7.03 21.76 19.75
CA VAL A 165 6.62 22.96 18.98
C VAL A 165 7.71 23.41 18.01
N GLN A 166 8.98 23.46 18.49
CA GLN A 166 10.12 23.78 17.64
C GLN A 166 10.35 22.75 16.53
N ALA A 167 10.18 21.45 16.84
CA ALA A 167 10.26 20.40 15.85
C ALA A 167 9.17 20.55 14.76
N PHE A 168 7.94 20.84 15.15
CA PHE A 168 6.85 21.09 14.20
C PHE A 168 7.15 22.28 13.29
N ASP A 169 7.63 23.39 13.84
CA ASP A 169 8.01 24.55 13.04
C ASP A 169 9.05 24.18 11.98
N ARG A 170 10.08 23.43 12.36
CA ARG A 170 11.08 22.93 11.40
C ARG A 170 10.45 22.02 10.32
N MET A 171 9.53 21.10 10.72
CA MET A 171 8.90 20.14 9.80
C MET A 171 7.99 20.82 8.77
N THR A 172 7.40 21.97 9.09
CA THR A 172 6.57 22.73 8.11
C THR A 172 7.36 23.17 6.89
N GLY A 173 8.65 23.41 7.05
CA GLY A 173 9.54 23.88 5.97
C GLY A 173 10.17 22.76 5.13
N TYR A 174 9.86 21.48 5.38
CA TYR A 174 10.42 20.39 4.58
C TYR A 174 9.42 19.76 3.64
N TYR A 175 9.89 19.40 2.47
CA TYR A 175 9.19 18.54 1.54
C TYR A 175 9.01 17.13 2.14
N PRO A 176 7.84 16.47 1.97
CA PRO A 176 7.59 15.16 2.56
C PRO A 176 8.53 14.03 2.12
N GLY A 177 9.13 14.12 0.93
CA GLY A 177 10.14 13.19 0.43
C GLY A 177 11.57 13.51 0.89
N SER A 178 11.75 14.45 1.81
CA SER A 178 13.07 14.76 2.38
C SER A 178 13.59 13.61 3.23
N THR A 179 14.88 13.32 3.11
CA THR A 179 15.61 12.42 4.01
C THR A 179 16.74 13.19 4.68
N PRO A 180 17.33 12.69 5.77
CA PRO A 180 18.52 13.30 6.37
C PRO A 180 19.69 13.45 5.39
N GLN A 181 19.81 12.55 4.42
CA GLN A 181 20.85 12.55 3.39
C GLN A 181 20.53 13.46 2.19
N HIS A 182 19.23 13.71 1.96
CA HIS A 182 18.73 14.55 0.88
C HIS A 182 17.60 15.46 1.39
N PRO A 183 17.91 16.47 2.22
CA PRO A 183 16.93 17.40 2.75
C PRO A 183 16.49 18.39 1.66
N GLN A 184 15.17 18.52 1.45
CA GLN A 184 14.59 19.45 0.49
C GLN A 184 13.68 20.45 1.21
N ARG A 185 13.92 21.75 0.99
CA ARG A 185 13.14 22.83 1.60
C ARG A 185 11.98 23.25 0.70
N LEU A 186 10.86 23.50 1.32
CA LEU A 186 9.72 24.18 0.68
C LEU A 186 10.04 25.68 0.54
N ILE A 187 9.58 26.28 -0.55
CA ILE A 187 9.88 27.65 -0.96
C ILE A 187 8.62 28.50 -0.79
N GLY A 188 8.79 29.76 -0.42
CA GLY A 188 7.73 30.75 -0.36
C GLY A 188 6.53 30.32 0.45
N ASP A 189 5.34 30.40 -0.14
CA ASP A 189 4.05 30.05 0.47
C ASP A 189 3.78 28.54 0.51
N ALA A 190 4.67 27.70 -0.04
CA ALA A 190 4.55 26.24 0.01
C ALA A 190 4.77 25.67 1.43
N ARG A 191 5.32 26.46 2.36
CA ARG A 191 5.47 26.04 3.76
C ARG A 191 4.11 25.63 4.34
N ARG A 192 4.09 24.43 4.93
CA ARG A 192 2.84 23.85 5.44
C ARG A 192 2.32 24.61 6.65
N ASN A 193 1.02 24.85 6.69
CA ASN A 193 0.34 25.43 7.84
C ASN A 193 -0.07 24.31 8.81
N LEU A 194 0.35 24.39 10.07
CA LEU A 194 -0.04 23.46 11.13
C LEU A 194 -1.38 23.82 11.80
N GLY A 195 -1.99 24.94 11.42
CA GLY A 195 -3.20 25.46 12.06
C GLY A 195 -2.92 26.47 13.19
N ALA A 196 -3.94 26.71 14.01
CA ALA A 196 -3.84 27.68 15.11
C ALA A 196 -2.82 27.26 16.18
N ALA A 197 -2.11 28.22 16.77
CA ALA A 197 -1.09 27.99 17.79
C ALA A 197 -1.60 27.13 18.97
N ALA A 198 -2.85 27.30 19.39
CA ALA A 198 -3.46 26.49 20.45
C ALA A 198 -3.55 24.99 20.06
N GLY A 199 -3.89 24.67 18.80
CA GLY A 199 -3.92 23.30 18.32
C GLY A 199 -2.51 22.68 18.22
N VAL A 200 -1.53 23.46 17.78
CA VAL A 200 -0.11 23.05 17.74
C VAL A 200 0.40 22.75 19.16
N LYS A 201 0.10 23.61 20.12
CA LYS A 201 0.47 23.41 21.53
C LYS A 201 -0.19 22.15 22.11
N ALA A 202 -1.49 21.96 21.92
CA ALA A 202 -2.20 20.77 22.41
C ALA A 202 -1.65 19.46 21.81
N MET A 203 -1.26 19.47 20.54
CA MET A 203 -0.60 18.33 19.90
C MET A 203 0.79 18.08 20.49
N ALA A 204 1.56 19.13 20.75
CA ALA A 204 2.88 19.03 21.36
C ALA A 204 2.81 18.48 22.79
N GLU A 205 1.87 18.98 23.60
CA GLU A 205 1.59 18.47 24.96
C GLU A 205 1.17 16.99 24.93
N TYR A 206 0.33 16.60 23.97
CA TYR A 206 -0.06 15.21 23.79
C TYR A 206 1.13 14.32 23.44
N LEU A 207 1.98 14.72 22.49
CA LEU A 207 3.19 13.96 22.14
C LEU A 207 4.18 13.86 23.31
N ALA A 208 4.38 14.93 24.08
CA ALA A 208 5.21 14.91 25.27
C ALA A 208 4.67 13.96 26.35
N SER A 209 3.35 13.73 26.38
CA SER A 209 2.71 12.79 27.32
C SER A 209 2.79 11.33 26.90
N VAL A 210 3.09 11.02 25.63
CA VAL A 210 3.13 9.64 25.10
C VAL A 210 4.50 9.19 24.64
N ASN A 211 5.53 10.07 24.65
CA ASN A 211 6.91 9.70 24.35
C ASN A 211 7.62 9.18 25.61
N LEU A 212 8.88 8.77 25.46
CA LEU A 212 9.72 8.33 26.61
C LEU A 212 9.91 9.40 27.69
N SER A 213 9.77 10.69 27.35
CA SER A 213 9.87 11.83 28.27
C SER A 213 11.06 11.75 29.22
N ARG A 214 12.22 11.28 28.72
CA ARG A 214 13.48 11.05 29.47
C ARG A 214 13.49 9.83 30.39
N ASP A 215 12.38 9.06 30.45
CA ASP A 215 12.34 7.78 31.15
C ASP A 215 12.51 6.62 30.15
N GLU A 216 13.14 5.54 30.59
CA GLU A 216 13.32 4.33 29.78
C GLU A 216 12.10 3.40 29.82
N VAL A 217 11.07 3.75 30.58
CA VAL A 217 9.89 2.92 30.84
C VAL A 217 8.65 3.64 30.33
N TRP A 218 7.79 2.90 29.63
CA TRP A 218 6.51 3.39 29.15
C TRP A 218 5.46 3.41 30.26
N ASP A 219 4.80 4.54 30.45
CA ASP A 219 3.73 4.71 31.47
C ASP A 219 2.40 4.04 31.07
N TYR A 220 2.32 3.48 29.87
CA TYR A 220 1.14 2.80 29.36
C TYR A 220 1.50 1.44 28.73
N PRO A 221 0.55 0.47 28.72
CA PRO A 221 0.81 -0.85 28.17
C PRO A 221 0.95 -0.80 26.65
N LEU A 222 2.02 -1.38 26.13
CA LEU A 222 2.21 -1.55 24.70
C LEU A 222 1.31 -2.69 24.20
N LYS A 223 0.52 -2.42 23.15
CA LYS A 223 -0.41 -3.35 22.53
C LYS A 223 0.14 -3.86 21.21
N THR A 224 -0.01 -5.15 20.97
CA THR A 224 0.40 -5.80 19.73
C THR A 224 -0.81 -6.22 18.92
N LEU A 225 -0.66 -6.26 17.60
CA LEU A 225 -1.65 -6.83 16.70
C LEU A 225 -1.51 -8.36 16.62
N PRO A 226 -2.61 -9.09 16.35
CA PRO A 226 -2.55 -10.54 16.20
C PRO A 226 -1.65 -10.94 15.02
N ARG A 227 -0.94 -12.07 15.17
CA ARG A 227 -0.19 -12.68 14.07
C ARG A 227 -1.15 -13.21 13.00
N PRO A 228 -0.69 -13.33 11.73
CA PRO A 228 -1.46 -13.98 10.68
C PRO A 228 -1.90 -15.39 11.07
N GLN A 229 -3.10 -15.80 10.66
CA GLN A 229 -3.66 -17.13 10.93
C GLN A 229 -4.37 -17.69 9.69
N GLY A 230 -4.50 -19.01 9.63
CA GLY A 230 -5.26 -19.70 8.59
C GLY A 230 -4.80 -19.35 7.17
N ARG A 231 -5.70 -18.82 6.34
CA ARG A 231 -5.38 -18.44 4.94
C ARG A 231 -4.25 -17.40 4.84
N ALA A 232 -4.13 -16.50 5.81
CA ALA A 232 -3.09 -15.47 5.81
C ALA A 232 -1.65 -16.03 6.00
N THR A 233 -1.50 -17.31 6.40
CA THR A 233 -0.21 -18.00 6.47
C THR A 233 0.21 -18.61 5.13
N ARG A 234 -0.71 -18.70 4.15
CA ARG A 234 -0.49 -19.34 2.86
C ARG A 234 -0.02 -18.33 1.82
N VAL A 235 1.21 -17.86 1.96
CA VAL A 235 1.79 -16.81 1.13
C VAL A 235 3.29 -16.97 1.00
N VAL A 236 3.82 -16.60 -0.17
CA VAL A 236 5.23 -16.31 -0.39
C VAL A 236 5.38 -14.81 -0.62
N ILE A 237 6.30 -14.19 0.08
CA ILE A 237 6.61 -12.77 -0.07
C ILE A 237 8.05 -12.65 -0.57
N THR A 238 8.23 -11.96 -1.69
CA THR A 238 9.55 -11.63 -2.22
C THR A 238 9.80 -10.14 -2.06
N GLU A 239 10.88 -9.79 -1.38
CA GLU A 239 11.32 -8.40 -1.23
C GLU A 239 12.60 -8.19 -2.03
N TYR A 240 12.63 -7.11 -2.83
CA TYR A 240 13.76 -6.69 -3.66
C TYR A 240 14.33 -5.42 -3.06
N ASP A 241 15.53 -5.48 -2.48
CA ASP A 241 16.21 -4.29 -1.96
C ASP A 241 16.62 -3.38 -3.12
N LEU A 242 16.32 -2.09 -2.99
CA LEU A 242 16.75 -1.08 -3.96
C LEU A 242 18.19 -0.62 -3.68
N PRO A 243 18.90 -0.07 -4.67
CA PRO A 243 20.35 0.17 -4.59
C PRO A 243 20.78 1.15 -3.48
N ARG A 244 19.89 2.05 -3.10
CA ARG A 244 20.17 3.09 -2.10
C ARG A 244 19.06 3.14 -1.06
N LYS A 245 19.40 3.32 0.21
CA LYS A 245 18.44 3.43 1.32
C LYS A 245 17.56 4.69 1.26
N GLN A 246 17.96 5.69 0.48
CA GLN A 246 17.22 6.93 0.27
C GLN A 246 16.08 6.79 -0.73
N ILE A 247 16.05 5.71 -1.51
CA ILE A 247 14.99 5.45 -2.48
C ILE A 247 13.67 5.24 -1.73
N GLN A 248 12.67 6.03 -2.12
CA GLN A 248 11.32 5.99 -1.55
C GLN A 248 10.33 5.60 -2.65
N PRO A 249 10.19 4.31 -2.99
CA PRO A 249 9.28 3.89 -4.05
C PRO A 249 7.85 4.21 -3.65
N HIS A 250 7.21 5.16 -4.39
CA HIS A 250 5.85 5.60 -4.08
C HIS A 250 4.82 4.76 -4.82
N ASP A 251 4.89 4.74 -6.13
CA ASP A 251 4.07 3.89 -7.00
C ASP A 251 4.93 2.77 -7.56
N ALA A 252 4.38 1.56 -7.64
CA ALA A 252 5.00 0.43 -8.32
C ALA A 252 3.94 -0.27 -9.17
N ILE A 253 4.24 -0.48 -10.46
CA ILE A 253 3.37 -1.17 -11.42
C ILE A 253 4.16 -2.21 -12.20
N VAL A 254 3.51 -3.26 -12.67
CA VAL A 254 4.13 -4.28 -13.54
C VAL A 254 3.63 -4.08 -14.96
N ASP A 255 4.53 -4.01 -15.92
CA ASP A 255 4.17 -3.91 -17.32
C ASP A 255 3.95 -5.29 -17.99
N SER A 256 3.56 -5.28 -19.27
CA SER A 256 3.31 -6.50 -20.04
C SER A 256 4.53 -7.41 -20.21
N ASP A 257 5.74 -6.87 -20.04
CA ASP A 257 6.99 -7.62 -20.14
C ASP A 257 7.41 -8.22 -18.78
N GLY A 258 6.64 -7.93 -17.73
CA GLY A 258 6.89 -8.36 -16.35
C GLY A 258 7.94 -7.52 -15.64
N ILE A 259 8.30 -6.35 -16.17
CA ILE A 259 9.20 -5.39 -15.52
C ILE A 259 8.38 -4.54 -14.54
N VAL A 260 8.92 -4.36 -13.35
CA VAL A 260 8.31 -3.49 -12.33
C VAL A 260 8.87 -2.08 -12.48
N TRP A 261 8.00 -1.14 -12.78
CA TRP A 261 8.34 0.28 -12.84
C TRP A 261 7.90 0.98 -11.57
N PHE A 262 8.72 1.90 -11.06
CA PHE A 262 8.41 2.61 -9.82
C PHE A 262 8.84 4.07 -9.86
N THR A 263 8.05 4.91 -9.17
CA THR A 263 8.36 6.33 -8.97
C THR A 263 9.13 6.53 -7.68
N HIS A 264 9.93 7.59 -7.63
CA HIS A 264 10.79 7.91 -6.51
C HIS A 264 10.31 9.20 -5.82
N PHE A 265 9.77 9.08 -4.60
CA PHE A 265 9.11 10.19 -3.91
C PHE A 265 10.07 11.33 -3.52
N GLY A 266 11.32 11.05 -3.25
CA GLY A 266 12.33 12.01 -2.80
C GLY A 266 13.35 12.44 -3.85
N GLU A 267 13.37 11.84 -5.04
CA GLU A 267 14.31 12.14 -6.12
C GLU A 267 13.61 12.15 -7.49
N LEU A 268 14.22 12.72 -8.50
CA LEU A 268 13.63 12.86 -9.81
C LEU A 268 14.11 11.74 -10.76
N PHE A 269 13.72 10.50 -10.43
CA PHE A 269 14.00 9.31 -11.21
C PHE A 269 12.74 8.48 -11.44
N LEU A 270 12.68 7.83 -12.59
CA LEU A 270 11.86 6.65 -12.85
C LEU A 270 12.76 5.42 -12.66
N GLY A 271 12.33 4.47 -11.83
CA GLY A 271 13.05 3.22 -11.63
C GLY A 271 12.40 2.06 -12.36
N SER A 272 13.21 1.09 -12.79
CA SER A 272 12.74 -0.22 -13.24
C SER A 272 13.46 -1.34 -12.48
N LEU A 273 12.74 -2.43 -12.21
CA LEU A 273 13.24 -3.65 -11.58
C LEU A 273 12.85 -4.84 -12.46
N ASP A 274 13.83 -5.62 -12.89
CA ASP A 274 13.59 -6.94 -13.43
C ASP A 274 13.46 -7.97 -12.28
N PRO A 275 12.27 -8.50 -12.00
CA PRO A 275 12.08 -9.40 -10.86
C PRO A 275 12.71 -10.77 -11.03
N LYS A 276 13.16 -11.15 -12.24
CA LYS A 276 13.85 -12.42 -12.49
C LYS A 276 15.31 -12.35 -12.06
N THR A 277 15.94 -11.19 -12.25
CA THR A 277 17.37 -10.99 -11.97
C THR A 277 17.63 -10.13 -10.74
N GLY A 278 16.63 -9.37 -10.26
CA GLY A 278 16.78 -8.35 -9.23
C GLY A 278 17.52 -7.10 -9.72
N LYS A 279 17.77 -6.97 -11.03
CA LYS A 279 18.46 -5.80 -11.60
C LYS A 279 17.57 -4.57 -11.55
N VAL A 280 18.09 -3.49 -11.01
CA VAL A 280 17.44 -2.17 -10.98
C VAL A 280 18.14 -1.24 -11.97
N SER A 281 17.36 -0.47 -12.72
CA SER A 281 17.83 0.65 -13.57
C SER A 281 17.08 1.92 -13.20
N GLU A 282 17.72 3.07 -13.37
CA GLU A 282 17.14 4.37 -13.04
C GLU A 282 17.30 5.33 -14.22
N TYR A 283 16.23 6.06 -14.52
CA TYR A 283 16.15 7.00 -15.63
C TYR A 283 15.88 8.40 -15.07
N PRO A 284 16.83 9.34 -15.17
CA PRO A 284 16.67 10.69 -14.63
C PRO A 284 15.62 11.49 -15.42
N LEU A 285 14.64 12.06 -14.71
CA LEU A 285 13.67 12.97 -15.31
C LEU A 285 14.25 14.39 -15.45
N PRO A 286 13.85 15.14 -16.50
CA PRO A 286 14.23 16.54 -16.63
C PRO A 286 13.69 17.41 -15.50
N VAL A 287 14.50 18.35 -15.02
CA VAL A 287 14.07 19.40 -14.08
C VAL A 287 13.32 20.46 -14.87
N ILE A 288 12.02 20.64 -14.60
CA ILE A 288 11.18 21.62 -15.31
C ILE A 288 10.85 22.86 -14.48
N LYS A 289 11.10 22.84 -13.17
CA LYS A 289 10.96 23.98 -12.24
C LYS A 289 12.20 24.08 -11.35
N PRO A 290 13.29 24.69 -11.85
CA PRO A 290 14.56 24.77 -11.10
C PRO A 290 14.42 25.49 -9.77
N GLY A 291 15.13 25.01 -8.73
CA GLY A 291 15.10 25.55 -7.37
C GLY A 291 13.97 25.03 -6.48
N TYR A 292 13.03 24.28 -7.02
CA TYR A 292 11.94 23.66 -6.26
C TYR A 292 12.27 22.20 -5.91
N PRO A 293 11.62 21.65 -4.86
CA PRO A 293 11.79 20.24 -4.49
C PRO A 293 11.54 19.30 -5.67
N ILE A 294 12.32 18.23 -5.71
CA ILE A 294 12.22 17.18 -6.73
C ILE A 294 11.60 15.92 -6.13
N GLY A 295 10.89 15.18 -6.96
CA GLY A 295 10.23 13.93 -6.59
C GLY A 295 9.15 13.58 -7.59
N THR A 296 8.80 12.31 -7.64
CA THR A 296 7.74 11.79 -8.51
C THR A 296 6.67 11.09 -7.67
N LEU A 297 5.43 11.10 -8.15
CA LEU A 297 4.29 10.56 -7.39
C LEU A 297 3.59 9.47 -8.20
N ASP A 298 2.57 9.85 -8.97
CA ASP A 298 1.74 8.90 -9.70
C ASP A 298 2.47 8.30 -10.90
N LEU A 299 2.19 7.03 -11.16
CA LEU A 299 2.71 6.27 -12.29
C LEU A 299 1.57 5.51 -12.95
N GLU A 300 1.35 5.77 -14.24
CA GLU A 300 0.31 5.12 -15.04
C GLU A 300 0.85 4.69 -16.40
N THR A 301 0.22 3.69 -17.01
CA THR A 301 0.51 3.28 -18.38
C THR A 301 -0.55 3.79 -19.33
N ASP A 302 -0.17 4.21 -20.54
CA ASP A 302 -1.11 4.46 -21.63
C ASP A 302 -1.36 3.20 -22.48
N GLN A 303 -2.30 3.30 -23.43
CA GLN A 303 -2.64 2.17 -24.32
C GLN A 303 -1.48 1.72 -25.21
N ALA A 304 -0.50 2.58 -25.46
CA ALA A 304 0.71 2.26 -26.22
C ALA A 304 1.82 1.66 -25.33
N GLY A 305 1.59 1.56 -24.02
CA GLY A 305 2.54 1.04 -23.03
C GLY A 305 3.61 2.02 -22.58
N ASN A 306 3.47 3.32 -22.89
CA ASN A 306 4.32 4.35 -22.32
C ASN A 306 3.95 4.61 -20.87
N LEU A 307 4.90 5.14 -20.10
CA LEU A 307 4.72 5.45 -18.69
C LEU A 307 4.48 6.95 -18.49
N TRP A 308 3.46 7.29 -17.71
CA TRP A 308 3.12 8.65 -17.34
C TRP A 308 3.41 8.89 -15.87
N ILE A 309 4.04 10.02 -15.55
CA ILE A 309 4.58 10.33 -14.23
C ILE A 309 4.12 11.72 -13.78
N ALA A 310 3.61 11.84 -12.58
CA ALA A 310 3.35 13.12 -11.93
C ALA A 310 4.63 13.65 -11.26
N MET A 311 5.00 14.90 -11.55
CA MET A 311 6.28 15.50 -11.17
C MET A 311 6.16 16.45 -9.97
N MET A 312 5.47 16.03 -8.89
CA MET A 312 5.36 16.75 -7.60
C MET A 312 5.49 18.29 -7.71
N TYR A 313 6.35 18.90 -6.89
CA TYR A 313 6.61 20.36 -6.88
C TYR A 313 7.26 20.90 -8.16
N GLN A 314 7.66 20.04 -9.08
CA GLN A 314 8.04 20.48 -10.42
C GLN A 314 6.85 20.99 -11.24
N GLY A 315 5.60 20.73 -10.78
CA GLY A 315 4.38 21.30 -11.35
C GLY A 315 4.15 20.89 -12.80
N GLY A 316 4.24 19.61 -13.10
CA GLY A 316 4.03 19.08 -14.43
C GLY A 316 3.90 17.57 -14.47
N VAL A 317 3.83 17.04 -15.69
CA VAL A 317 3.78 15.63 -16.00
C VAL A 317 4.86 15.25 -17.00
N ALA A 318 5.32 14.01 -16.92
CA ALA A 318 6.25 13.42 -17.89
C ALA A 318 5.65 12.17 -18.50
N LYS A 319 6.00 11.90 -19.75
CA LYS A 319 5.79 10.63 -20.44
C LYS A 319 7.14 10.02 -20.77
N PHE A 320 7.34 8.77 -20.45
CA PHE A 320 8.52 7.99 -20.78
C PHE A 320 8.19 6.98 -21.89
N ASP A 321 8.90 7.09 -22.99
CA ASP A 321 8.86 6.10 -24.05
C ASP A 321 9.86 4.98 -23.74
N LYS A 322 9.37 3.79 -23.46
CA LYS A 322 10.20 2.63 -23.10
C LYS A 322 11.11 2.15 -24.23
N LYS A 323 10.78 2.44 -25.50
CA LYS A 323 11.56 1.98 -26.67
C LYS A 323 12.78 2.85 -26.91
N THR A 324 12.63 4.15 -26.72
CA THR A 324 13.69 5.13 -26.94
C THR A 324 14.39 5.54 -25.65
N GLU A 325 13.85 5.17 -24.50
CA GLU A 325 14.27 5.56 -23.14
C GLU A 325 14.34 7.09 -22.98
N THR A 326 13.39 7.81 -23.57
CA THR A 326 13.35 9.28 -23.56
C THR A 326 12.12 9.81 -22.85
N PHE A 327 12.26 10.99 -22.24
CA PHE A 327 11.16 11.71 -21.62
C PHE A 327 10.65 12.85 -22.50
N GLN A 328 9.33 12.98 -22.54
CA GLN A 328 8.63 14.20 -22.94
C GLN A 328 7.96 14.78 -21.70
N THR A 329 8.02 16.11 -21.52
CA THR A 329 7.46 16.77 -20.33
C THR A 329 6.54 17.91 -20.71
N TRP A 330 5.49 18.10 -19.90
CA TRP A 330 4.54 19.21 -20.02
C TRP A 330 4.41 19.88 -18.66
N ARG A 331 4.84 21.15 -18.63
CA ARG A 331 4.71 21.98 -17.44
C ARG A 331 3.30 22.58 -17.38
N VAL A 332 2.69 22.60 -16.21
CA VAL A 332 1.44 23.36 -15.96
C VAL A 332 1.70 24.83 -16.29
N PRO A 333 0.80 25.52 -17.01
CA PRO A 333 0.97 26.92 -17.37
C PRO A 333 1.23 27.83 -16.15
N GLN A 334 2.14 28.80 -16.33
CA GLN A 334 2.64 29.66 -15.24
C GLN A 334 1.52 30.38 -14.46
N GLN A 335 0.47 30.83 -15.14
CA GLN A 335 -0.67 31.51 -14.53
C GLN A 335 -1.48 30.65 -13.56
N TRP A 336 -1.31 29.34 -13.61
CA TRP A 336 -1.99 28.39 -12.72
C TRP A 336 -1.05 27.79 -11.66
N GLN A 337 0.20 28.23 -11.62
CA GLN A 337 1.17 27.80 -10.64
C GLN A 337 1.34 28.79 -9.49
N THR A 338 1.74 28.27 -8.33
CA THR A 338 2.25 28.98 -7.16
C THR A 338 3.51 28.28 -6.67
N ASP A 339 4.09 28.73 -5.58
CA ASP A 339 5.18 28.00 -4.92
C ASP A 339 4.71 26.66 -4.36
N ALA A 340 3.42 26.56 -3.99
CA ALA A 340 2.79 25.37 -3.46
C ALA A 340 2.24 24.41 -4.53
N THR A 341 2.35 24.73 -5.82
CA THR A 341 1.93 23.82 -6.93
C THR A 341 2.72 22.53 -6.86
N GLN A 342 2.05 21.47 -6.52
CA GLN A 342 2.64 20.15 -6.26
C GLN A 342 1.67 19.04 -6.66
N GLN A 343 2.16 17.80 -6.65
CA GLN A 343 1.33 16.61 -6.70
C GLN A 343 0.29 16.66 -7.83
N ALA A 344 0.78 16.95 -9.04
CA ALA A 344 -0.07 16.83 -10.21
C ALA A 344 -0.45 15.36 -10.40
N PHE A 345 -1.58 14.95 -9.82
CA PHE A 345 -2.08 13.58 -9.89
C PHE A 345 -2.63 13.29 -11.28
N LEU A 346 -2.29 12.13 -11.78
CA LEU A 346 -2.80 11.62 -13.04
C LEU A 346 -4.02 10.75 -12.80
N THR A 347 -4.99 10.85 -13.67
CA THR A 347 -5.99 9.81 -13.86
C THR A 347 -5.36 8.66 -14.64
N PRO A 348 -5.73 7.40 -14.40
CA PRO A 348 -5.31 6.28 -15.22
C PRO A 348 -5.60 6.52 -16.69
N THR A 349 -4.56 6.70 -17.50
CA THR A 349 -4.69 7.11 -18.91
C THR A 349 -5.37 6.07 -19.78
N ASN A 350 -5.33 4.80 -19.39
CA ASN A 350 -6.03 3.71 -20.08
C ASN A 350 -7.56 3.74 -19.90
N SER A 351 -8.10 4.51 -18.94
CA SER A 351 -9.54 4.73 -18.79
C SER A 351 -10.05 5.95 -19.56
N HIS A 352 -9.18 6.74 -20.20
CA HIS A 352 -9.59 7.89 -21.00
C HIS A 352 -10.04 7.48 -22.39
N VAL A 353 -11.18 7.99 -22.81
CA VAL A 353 -11.75 7.75 -24.14
C VAL A 353 -11.39 8.86 -25.15
N ASP A 354 -10.94 10.04 -24.67
CA ASP A 354 -10.59 11.21 -25.51
C ASP A 354 -9.08 11.39 -25.71
N GLY A 355 -8.25 10.50 -25.16
CA GLY A 355 -6.79 10.54 -25.26
C GLY A 355 -6.12 11.66 -24.46
N LYS A 356 -6.86 12.45 -23.70
CA LYS A 356 -6.33 13.53 -22.85
C LYS A 356 -5.94 13.03 -21.48
N VAL A 357 -5.04 13.74 -20.83
CA VAL A 357 -4.53 13.41 -19.49
C VAL A 357 -5.12 14.38 -18.47
N TRP A 358 -5.81 13.84 -17.49
CA TRP A 358 -6.36 14.61 -16.38
C TRP A 358 -5.30 14.82 -15.31
N VAL A 359 -5.23 16.03 -14.78
CA VAL A 359 -4.21 16.39 -13.80
C VAL A 359 -4.86 17.23 -12.70
N LYS A 360 -4.57 16.91 -11.47
CA LYS A 360 -4.94 17.72 -10.33
C LYS A 360 -3.88 18.77 -10.04
N ASN A 361 -4.28 20.01 -9.86
CA ASN A 361 -3.46 21.11 -9.37
C ASN A 361 -3.77 21.33 -7.88
N SER A 362 -2.92 20.77 -6.99
CA SER A 362 -3.27 20.53 -5.58
C SER A 362 -3.50 21.78 -4.73
N ASP A 363 -2.66 22.80 -4.88
CA ASP A 363 -2.71 24.03 -4.08
C ASP A 363 -3.98 24.87 -4.32
N ARG A 364 -4.54 24.77 -5.53
CA ARG A 364 -5.74 25.51 -5.94
C ARG A 364 -6.98 24.62 -6.04
N ALA A 365 -6.86 23.34 -5.72
CA ALA A 365 -7.91 22.33 -5.91
C ALA A 365 -8.51 22.31 -7.33
N GLN A 366 -7.74 22.74 -8.34
CA GLN A 366 -8.18 22.80 -9.73
C GLN A 366 -7.97 21.44 -10.41
N ILE A 367 -8.85 21.17 -11.36
CA ILE A 367 -8.72 20.05 -12.29
C ILE A 367 -8.28 20.60 -13.65
N LEU A 368 -7.19 20.07 -14.16
CA LEU A 368 -6.61 20.43 -15.44
C LEU A 368 -6.72 19.25 -16.39
N ARG A 369 -6.71 19.55 -17.69
CA ARG A 369 -6.71 18.56 -18.75
C ARG A 369 -5.66 18.92 -19.77
N LEU A 370 -4.74 17.99 -20.06
CA LEU A 370 -3.67 18.12 -21.04
C LEU A 370 -4.03 17.34 -22.31
N ASP A 371 -3.96 17.99 -23.46
CA ASP A 371 -3.90 17.31 -24.75
C ASP A 371 -2.42 17.03 -25.09
N PRO A 372 -1.95 15.78 -24.99
CA PRO A 372 -0.53 15.48 -25.23
C PRO A 372 -0.14 15.60 -26.71
N ALA A 373 -1.08 15.61 -27.65
CA ALA A 373 -0.79 15.74 -29.08
C ALA A 373 -0.49 17.18 -29.46
N THR A 374 -1.17 18.16 -28.86
CA THR A 374 -0.98 19.59 -29.12
C THR A 374 -0.14 20.27 -28.05
N GLY A 375 -0.05 19.70 -26.85
CA GLY A 375 0.57 20.32 -25.68
C GLY A 375 -0.33 21.36 -24.99
N GLU A 376 -1.58 21.49 -25.43
CA GLU A 376 -2.52 22.44 -24.87
C GLU A 376 -3.11 21.98 -23.53
N TRP A 377 -3.30 22.96 -22.65
CA TRP A 377 -3.89 22.76 -21.34
C TRP A 377 -5.24 23.46 -21.22
N GLU A 378 -6.19 22.77 -20.64
CA GLU A 378 -7.49 23.32 -20.24
C GLU A 378 -7.60 23.34 -18.72
N ASN A 379 -8.10 24.45 -18.15
CA ASN A 379 -8.38 24.55 -16.71
C ASN A 379 -9.89 24.50 -16.47
N LEU A 380 -10.36 23.41 -15.90
CA LEU A 380 -11.77 23.21 -15.57
C LEU A 380 -12.17 23.88 -14.23
N GLY A 381 -11.20 24.47 -13.52
CA GLY A 381 -11.41 25.16 -12.25
C GLY A 381 -11.47 24.23 -11.05
N ALA A 382 -11.87 24.80 -9.92
CA ALA A 382 -12.12 24.10 -8.66
C ALA A 382 -13.62 23.81 -8.52
N PHE A 383 -13.92 22.62 -8.05
CA PHE A 383 -15.30 22.16 -7.86
C PHE A 383 -15.75 22.30 -6.40
N LYS A 384 -17.04 22.57 -6.20
CA LYS A 384 -17.62 22.75 -4.88
C LYS A 384 -18.81 21.82 -4.67
N ASP A 385 -18.92 21.31 -3.45
CA ASP A 385 -20.15 20.69 -2.98
C ASP A 385 -21.22 21.77 -2.83
N THR A 386 -22.23 21.74 -3.68
CA THR A 386 -23.30 22.77 -3.75
C THR A 386 -24.17 22.78 -2.50
N SER A 387 -24.21 21.69 -1.72
CA SER A 387 -25.02 21.60 -0.50
C SER A 387 -24.46 22.45 0.66
N ASN A 388 -23.17 22.75 0.66
CA ASN A 388 -22.49 23.48 1.73
C ASN A 388 -21.47 24.51 1.22
N ASN A 389 -21.38 24.71 -0.09
CA ASN A 389 -20.44 25.61 -0.77
C ASN A 389 -18.95 25.35 -0.47
N ARG A 390 -18.59 24.15 -0.03
CA ARG A 390 -17.21 23.79 0.30
C ARG A 390 -16.47 23.27 -0.93
N THR A 391 -15.25 23.76 -1.14
CA THR A 391 -14.37 23.24 -2.19
C THR A 391 -14.01 21.77 -1.92
N ILE A 392 -14.15 20.94 -2.95
CA ILE A 392 -13.71 19.55 -2.93
C ILE A 392 -12.19 19.53 -3.06
N THR A 393 -11.53 19.03 -2.03
CA THR A 393 -10.06 18.87 -2.01
C THR A 393 -9.73 17.41 -2.32
N SER A 394 -9.82 17.06 -3.61
CA SER A 394 -9.58 15.68 -4.03
C SER A 394 -8.12 15.25 -3.79
N TYR A 395 -7.93 13.99 -3.42
CA TYR A 395 -6.62 13.34 -3.43
C TYR A 395 -6.45 12.55 -4.73
N GLY A 396 -7.18 11.47 -4.91
CA GLY A 396 -7.26 10.73 -6.18
C GLY A 396 -8.31 11.29 -7.13
N ILE A 397 -8.09 11.14 -8.41
CA ILE A 397 -9.00 11.57 -9.49
C ILE A 397 -9.16 10.45 -10.55
N PRO A 398 -9.65 9.24 -10.20
CA PRO A 398 -9.87 8.18 -11.18
C PRO A 398 -11.00 8.57 -12.16
N ALA A 399 -10.89 8.08 -13.41
CA ALA A 399 -11.93 8.20 -14.41
C ALA A 399 -12.62 6.86 -14.64
N ASP A 400 -13.90 6.90 -15.02
CA ASP A 400 -14.65 5.72 -15.45
C ASP A 400 -14.53 5.48 -16.97
N HIS A 401 -15.14 4.40 -17.45
CA HIS A 401 -15.07 4.00 -18.86
C HIS A 401 -15.82 4.95 -19.80
N ASP A 402 -16.67 5.84 -19.24
CA ASP A 402 -17.37 6.89 -19.97
C ASP A 402 -16.63 8.22 -19.90
N ASN A 403 -15.40 8.22 -19.34
CA ASN A 403 -14.55 9.38 -19.12
C ASN A 403 -15.07 10.37 -18.06
N ASN A 404 -16.05 9.98 -17.23
CA ASN A 404 -16.41 10.78 -16.06
C ASN A 404 -15.30 10.70 -15.02
N LEU A 405 -15.04 11.82 -14.35
CA LEU A 405 -13.99 11.90 -13.35
C LEU A 405 -14.58 11.81 -11.94
N TYR A 406 -13.96 11.01 -11.08
CA TYR A 406 -14.32 10.97 -9.66
C TYR A 406 -13.33 11.81 -8.85
N LEU A 407 -13.85 12.69 -8.03
CA LEU A 407 -13.09 13.55 -7.11
C LEU A 407 -13.18 12.94 -5.70
N LEU A 408 -12.13 12.25 -5.25
CA LEU A 408 -12.07 11.63 -3.92
C LEU A 408 -11.69 12.69 -2.89
N ASP A 409 -12.67 13.27 -2.19
CA ASP A 409 -12.47 14.41 -1.29
C ASP A 409 -11.77 14.03 0.01
N PHE A 410 -10.46 14.19 0.05
CA PHE A 410 -9.61 13.83 1.19
C PHE A 410 -9.85 14.70 2.44
N SER A 411 -10.67 15.74 2.36
CA SER A 411 -11.03 16.59 3.49
C SER A 411 -12.39 16.25 4.12
N SER A 412 -13.09 15.23 3.60
CA SER A 412 -14.43 14.82 4.04
C SER A 412 -14.72 13.33 3.80
N SER A 413 -16.00 13.01 3.59
CA SER A 413 -16.49 11.70 3.12
C SER A 413 -17.09 11.78 1.72
N ASN A 414 -16.82 12.83 0.96
CA ASN A 414 -17.49 13.07 -0.30
C ASN A 414 -16.76 12.41 -1.47
N ILE A 415 -17.55 11.94 -2.44
CA ILE A 415 -17.12 11.51 -3.76
C ILE A 415 -17.83 12.39 -4.75
N GLY A 416 -17.12 13.26 -5.47
CA GLY A 416 -17.66 14.04 -6.56
C GLY A 416 -17.57 13.25 -7.86
N LYS A 417 -18.68 13.11 -8.60
CA LYS A 417 -18.68 12.62 -9.98
C LYS A 417 -18.85 13.79 -10.92
N LEU A 418 -17.84 14.06 -11.72
CA LEU A 418 -17.84 15.07 -12.76
C LEU A 418 -18.20 14.41 -14.09
N ASP A 419 -19.35 14.76 -14.65
CA ASP A 419 -19.80 14.28 -15.94
C ASP A 419 -18.94 14.90 -17.06
N ALA A 420 -18.31 14.04 -17.87
CA ALA A 420 -17.36 14.47 -18.91
C ALA A 420 -18.00 15.27 -20.05
N LYS A 421 -19.29 15.07 -20.30
CA LYS A 421 -20.02 15.71 -21.41
C LYS A 421 -20.62 17.05 -21.02
N THR A 422 -21.20 17.13 -19.81
CA THR A 422 -21.92 18.32 -19.35
C THR A 422 -21.11 19.20 -18.42
N GLY A 423 -20.04 18.68 -17.82
CA GLY A 423 -19.26 19.35 -16.78
C GLY A 423 -19.99 19.47 -15.43
N ASN A 424 -21.14 18.81 -15.28
CA ASN A 424 -21.91 18.84 -14.05
C ASN A 424 -21.28 17.96 -12.97
N LEU A 425 -21.23 18.47 -11.74
CA LEU A 425 -20.77 17.74 -10.57
C LEU A 425 -21.97 17.20 -9.78
N THR A 426 -21.97 15.90 -9.52
CA THR A 426 -22.85 15.25 -8.54
C THR A 426 -21.99 14.78 -7.35
N VAL A 427 -22.47 15.03 -6.12
CA VAL A 427 -21.74 14.66 -4.90
C VAL A 427 -22.47 13.55 -4.17
N TYR A 428 -21.77 12.44 -3.95
CA TYR A 428 -22.21 11.30 -3.14
C TYR A 428 -21.45 11.30 -1.81
N ARG A 429 -22.08 10.79 -0.75
CA ARG A 429 -21.48 10.76 0.59
C ARG A 429 -21.29 9.34 1.05
N SER A 430 -20.06 9.03 1.42
CA SER A 430 -19.70 7.78 2.08
C SER A 430 -20.41 7.66 3.42
N PRO A 431 -21.01 6.51 3.78
CA PRO A 431 -21.65 6.27 5.07
C PRO A 431 -20.75 6.52 6.27
N ILE A 432 -19.47 6.15 6.20
CA ILE A 432 -18.49 6.43 7.25
C ILE A 432 -18.15 7.93 7.28
N ALA A 433 -18.55 8.62 8.35
CA ALA A 433 -18.30 10.03 8.51
C ALA A 433 -16.80 10.37 8.56
N ASN A 434 -16.39 11.41 7.83
CA ASN A 434 -14.99 11.86 7.74
C ASN A 434 -14.03 10.74 7.33
N SER A 435 -14.49 9.85 6.45
CA SER A 435 -13.73 8.69 6.00
C SER A 435 -12.47 9.04 5.21
N ARG A 436 -12.41 10.24 4.62
CA ARG A 436 -11.29 10.76 3.83
C ARG A 436 -10.95 9.83 2.65
N PRO A 437 -11.81 9.72 1.63
CA PRO A 437 -11.52 8.97 0.41
C PRO A 437 -10.19 9.43 -0.20
N ARG A 438 -9.28 8.49 -0.49
CA ARG A 438 -7.92 8.86 -0.86
C ARG A 438 -7.57 8.52 -2.30
N ARG A 439 -7.36 7.26 -2.63
CA ARG A 439 -7.12 6.77 -3.99
C ARG A 439 -8.00 5.58 -4.30
N GLY A 440 -8.16 5.29 -5.56
CA GLY A 440 -8.98 4.19 -6.02
C GLY A 440 -8.90 3.98 -7.51
N ARG A 441 -9.60 2.96 -7.98
CA ARG A 441 -9.68 2.56 -9.39
C ARG A 441 -11.10 2.19 -9.74
N VAL A 442 -11.42 2.33 -11.02
CA VAL A 442 -12.66 1.80 -11.58
C VAL A 442 -12.41 0.37 -12.05
N ASP A 443 -13.31 -0.54 -11.71
CA ASP A 443 -13.23 -1.94 -12.13
C ASP A 443 -13.83 -2.17 -13.54
N GLU A 444 -13.74 -3.40 -14.04
CA GLU A 444 -14.27 -3.79 -15.34
C GLU A 444 -15.80 -3.62 -15.49
N HIS A 445 -16.51 -3.52 -14.36
CA HIS A 445 -17.95 -3.27 -14.31
C HIS A 445 -18.32 -1.80 -14.17
N ASN A 446 -17.35 -0.91 -14.31
CA ASN A 446 -17.50 0.54 -14.18
C ASN A 446 -17.86 1.00 -12.76
N ARG A 447 -17.50 0.22 -11.72
CA ARG A 447 -17.68 0.59 -10.31
C ARG A 447 -16.38 1.19 -9.76
N LEU A 448 -16.52 2.26 -9.00
CA LEU A 448 -15.39 2.90 -8.34
C LEU A 448 -15.07 2.19 -7.02
N TRP A 449 -13.88 1.65 -6.89
CA TRP A 449 -13.31 1.16 -5.63
C TRP A 449 -12.35 2.18 -5.07
N PHE A 450 -12.42 2.46 -3.77
CA PHE A 450 -11.60 3.50 -3.16
C PHE A 450 -11.23 3.18 -1.72
N ALA A 451 -10.08 3.72 -1.29
CA ALA A 451 -9.59 3.61 0.08
C ALA A 451 -10.17 4.73 0.93
N GLU A 452 -10.72 4.39 2.08
CA GLU A 452 -11.18 5.34 3.10
C GLU A 452 -10.13 5.46 4.19
N TYR A 453 -9.20 6.37 3.96
CA TYR A 453 -7.99 6.52 4.78
C TYR A 453 -8.29 6.70 6.27
N ALA A 454 -9.15 7.63 6.66
CA ALA A 454 -9.51 7.87 8.06
C ALA A 454 -10.69 7.00 8.52
N GLY A 455 -11.43 6.40 7.59
CA GLY A 455 -12.49 5.41 7.85
C GLY A 455 -11.96 4.02 8.16
N ASN A 456 -10.68 3.76 7.85
CA ASN A 456 -10.08 2.42 7.98
C ASN A 456 -10.85 1.36 7.18
N ALA A 457 -11.34 1.70 5.98
CA ALA A 457 -12.23 0.86 5.19
C ALA A 457 -11.89 0.86 3.70
N ILE A 458 -12.44 -0.11 2.98
CA ILE A 458 -12.56 -0.14 1.53
C ILE A 458 -13.98 0.26 1.19
N GLY A 459 -14.16 1.23 0.30
CA GLY A 459 -15.44 1.62 -0.25
C GLY A 459 -15.60 1.19 -1.70
N MET A 460 -16.83 0.92 -2.13
CA MET A 460 -17.21 0.70 -3.52
C MET A 460 -18.45 1.53 -3.84
N PHE A 461 -18.37 2.34 -4.88
CA PHE A 461 -19.51 3.10 -5.42
C PHE A 461 -19.94 2.49 -6.77
N ASP A 462 -21.21 2.11 -6.85
CA ASP A 462 -21.82 1.66 -8.10
C ASP A 462 -22.60 2.82 -8.75
N PRO A 463 -22.13 3.36 -9.88
CA PRO A 463 -22.79 4.49 -10.53
C PRO A 463 -24.16 4.17 -11.15
N LYS A 464 -24.51 2.87 -11.31
CA LYS A 464 -25.82 2.47 -11.83
C LYS A 464 -26.91 2.51 -10.76
N SER A 465 -26.58 2.06 -9.57
CA SER A 465 -27.50 2.07 -8.42
C SER A 465 -27.34 3.29 -7.53
N GLU A 466 -26.28 4.08 -7.73
CA GLU A 466 -25.86 5.23 -6.93
C GLU A 466 -25.62 4.88 -5.44
N LYS A 467 -25.28 3.62 -5.16
CA LYS A 467 -25.03 3.13 -3.81
C LYS A 467 -23.56 3.03 -3.50
N ILE A 468 -23.22 3.27 -2.23
CA ILE A 468 -21.89 3.03 -1.66
C ILE A 468 -21.99 1.87 -0.68
N GLU A 469 -21.10 0.91 -0.84
CA GLU A 469 -20.86 -0.18 0.12
C GLU A 469 -19.49 -0.01 0.75
N GLU A 470 -19.35 -0.37 2.03
CA GLU A 470 -18.12 -0.17 2.80
C GLU A 470 -17.77 -1.42 3.61
N TRP A 471 -16.49 -1.75 3.66
CA TRP A 471 -15.95 -2.85 4.47
C TRP A 471 -14.80 -2.34 5.34
N VAL A 472 -15.01 -2.33 6.65
CA VAL A 472 -14.00 -1.91 7.62
C VAL A 472 -12.90 -2.97 7.71
N LEU A 473 -11.62 -2.56 7.64
CA LEU A 473 -10.50 -3.48 7.77
C LEU A 473 -10.43 -4.06 9.19
N PRO A 474 -10.11 -5.37 9.32
CA PRO A 474 -9.99 -6.03 10.64
C PRO A 474 -8.89 -5.41 11.51
N THR A 475 -7.75 -5.06 10.91
CA THR A 475 -6.65 -4.41 11.64
C THR A 475 -7.00 -2.94 11.92
N PRO A 476 -7.07 -2.53 13.19
CA PRO A 476 -7.30 -1.13 13.54
C PRO A 476 -6.10 -0.27 13.12
N TRP A 477 -6.37 0.98 12.76
CA TRP A 477 -5.34 1.92 12.32
C TRP A 477 -4.53 1.47 11.10
N ALA A 478 -5.09 0.61 10.24
CA ALA A 478 -4.41 0.19 9.02
C ALA A 478 -4.21 1.35 8.05
N GLN A 479 -5.17 2.25 7.94
CA GLN A 479 -5.13 3.45 7.08
C GLN A 479 -4.82 3.08 5.62
N PRO A 480 -5.79 2.47 4.90
CA PRO A 480 -5.61 2.11 3.50
C PRO A 480 -5.35 3.35 2.64
N TYR A 481 -4.47 3.23 1.66
CA TYR A 481 -4.09 4.35 0.80
C TYR A 481 -4.74 4.30 -0.58
N ASP A 482 -4.77 3.13 -1.18
CA ASP A 482 -5.25 2.85 -2.53
C ASP A 482 -5.98 1.50 -2.57
N VAL A 483 -6.87 1.30 -3.54
CA VAL A 483 -7.59 0.03 -3.74
C VAL A 483 -7.56 -0.34 -5.21
N VAL A 484 -7.36 -1.63 -5.48
CA VAL A 484 -7.45 -2.22 -6.82
C VAL A 484 -8.19 -3.55 -6.73
N THR A 485 -8.94 -3.90 -7.78
CA THR A 485 -9.59 -5.21 -7.89
C THR A 485 -8.78 -6.16 -8.76
N ASP A 486 -8.83 -7.44 -8.41
CA ASP A 486 -8.25 -8.49 -9.24
C ASP A 486 -9.28 -9.11 -10.22
N LYS A 487 -8.78 -9.96 -11.13
CA LYS A 487 -9.63 -10.68 -12.11
C LYS A 487 -10.67 -11.62 -11.49
N ASN A 488 -10.58 -11.93 -10.20
CA ASN A 488 -11.55 -12.77 -9.47
C ASN A 488 -12.63 -11.89 -8.80
N GLY A 489 -12.52 -10.57 -8.90
CA GLY A 489 -13.42 -9.60 -8.28
C GLY A 489 -13.14 -9.37 -6.79
N GLU A 490 -11.97 -9.74 -6.29
CA GLU A 490 -11.54 -9.42 -4.93
C GLU A 490 -10.82 -8.07 -4.90
N ALA A 491 -11.00 -7.30 -3.82
CA ALA A 491 -10.40 -5.99 -3.67
C ALA A 491 -9.15 -6.07 -2.79
N TRP A 492 -8.08 -5.40 -3.23
CA TRP A 492 -6.79 -5.40 -2.56
C TRP A 492 -6.39 -4.00 -2.13
N THR A 493 -5.85 -3.90 -0.93
CA THR A 493 -5.30 -2.64 -0.41
C THR A 493 -4.04 -2.89 0.41
N GLY A 494 -3.21 -1.86 0.55
CA GLY A 494 -2.04 -1.86 1.42
C GLY A 494 -2.21 -0.87 2.55
N SER A 495 -1.70 -1.23 3.71
CA SER A 495 -1.72 -0.38 4.90
C SER A 495 -0.52 0.57 4.93
N MET A 496 -0.76 1.84 5.28
CA MET A 496 0.34 2.78 5.58
C MET A 496 0.96 2.54 6.96
N LEU A 497 0.25 1.89 7.89
CA LEU A 497 0.62 1.89 9.31
C LEU A 497 0.82 0.51 9.93
N SER A 498 0.25 -0.55 9.36
CA SER A 498 0.26 -1.88 10.00
C SER A 498 1.18 -2.90 9.33
N ASP A 499 1.88 -2.49 8.27
CA ASP A 499 2.75 -3.38 7.47
C ASP A 499 2.00 -4.61 6.92
N ARG A 500 0.73 -4.42 6.56
CA ARG A 500 -0.14 -5.47 6.04
C ARG A 500 -0.68 -5.14 4.66
N VAL A 501 -0.89 -6.20 3.91
CA VAL A 501 -1.67 -6.19 2.66
C VAL A 501 -2.97 -6.91 2.95
N SER A 502 -4.09 -6.28 2.62
CA SER A 502 -5.43 -6.85 2.85
C SER A 502 -6.10 -7.19 1.53
N ARG A 503 -6.70 -8.36 1.47
CA ARG A 503 -7.49 -8.91 0.36
C ARG A 503 -8.91 -9.14 0.85
N LEU A 504 -9.88 -8.49 0.24
CA LEU A 504 -11.31 -8.56 0.54
C LEU A 504 -12.03 -9.39 -0.50
N ASN A 505 -12.80 -10.37 -0.07
CA ASN A 505 -13.84 -10.95 -0.90
C ASN A 505 -15.16 -10.16 -0.65
N PRO A 506 -15.61 -9.30 -1.58
CA PRO A 506 -16.77 -8.44 -1.34
C PRO A 506 -18.09 -9.21 -1.27
N LYS A 507 -18.16 -10.44 -1.80
CA LYS A 507 -19.37 -11.27 -1.75
C LYS A 507 -19.62 -11.87 -0.36
N THR A 508 -18.56 -12.14 0.39
CA THR A 508 -18.64 -12.73 1.74
C THR A 508 -18.32 -11.73 2.84
N GLY A 509 -17.66 -10.61 2.51
CA GLY A 509 -17.11 -9.66 3.47
C GLY A 509 -15.84 -10.16 4.18
N GLU A 510 -15.29 -11.31 3.77
CA GLU A 510 -14.10 -11.90 4.39
C GLU A 510 -12.83 -11.18 3.95
N PHE A 511 -11.97 -10.87 4.93
CA PHE A 511 -10.63 -10.35 4.71
C PHE A 511 -9.55 -11.41 4.98
N VAL A 512 -8.50 -11.37 4.16
CA VAL A 512 -7.22 -12.05 4.43
C VAL A 512 -6.14 -10.98 4.51
N GLU A 513 -5.40 -10.92 5.64
CA GLU A 513 -4.37 -9.90 5.86
C GLU A 513 -2.98 -10.53 5.95
N TYR A 514 -2.12 -10.26 4.98
CA TYR A 514 -0.75 -10.76 4.89
C TYR A 514 0.21 -9.78 5.59
N LEU A 515 0.94 -10.24 6.60
CA LEU A 515 1.97 -9.45 7.29
C LEU A 515 3.26 -9.43 6.48
N LEU A 516 3.76 -8.26 6.15
CA LEU A 516 5.02 -8.09 5.43
C LEU A 516 6.23 -8.29 6.36
N PRO A 517 7.38 -8.73 5.83
CA PRO A 517 8.53 -9.12 6.66
C PRO A 517 9.25 -7.96 7.35
N LYS A 518 9.12 -6.73 6.83
CA LYS A 518 9.75 -5.53 7.38
C LYS A 518 8.74 -4.40 7.52
N THR A 519 9.13 -3.35 8.23
CA THR A 519 8.38 -2.09 8.30
C THR A 519 8.23 -1.50 6.90
N THR A 520 7.02 -1.05 6.61
CA THR A 520 6.63 -0.50 5.31
C THR A 520 5.82 0.79 5.50
N ASN A 521 5.68 1.54 4.40
CA ASN A 521 4.67 2.57 4.27
C ASN A 521 4.09 2.43 2.87
N ILE A 522 3.05 1.61 2.75
CA ILE A 522 2.47 1.26 1.45
C ILE A 522 1.64 2.42 0.93
N ARG A 523 1.89 2.83 -0.30
CA ARG A 523 1.21 3.89 -1.01
C ARG A 523 0.32 3.30 -2.11
N ARG A 524 0.73 3.42 -3.35
CA ARG A 524 0.04 2.78 -4.45
C ARG A 524 0.11 1.28 -4.35
N VAL A 525 -0.98 0.63 -4.76
CA VAL A 525 -1.07 -0.83 -4.88
C VAL A 525 -1.29 -1.24 -6.34
N PHE A 526 -0.77 -2.42 -6.70
CA PHE A 526 -0.91 -2.99 -8.03
C PHE A 526 -1.17 -4.49 -7.95
N VAL A 527 -2.12 -4.99 -8.74
CA VAL A 527 -2.38 -6.43 -8.93
C VAL A 527 -1.97 -6.81 -10.33
N ASP A 528 -1.10 -7.80 -10.43
CA ASP A 528 -0.77 -8.44 -11.70
C ASP A 528 -1.78 -9.56 -11.98
N ASN A 529 -2.75 -9.26 -12.82
CA ASN A 529 -3.80 -10.17 -13.26
C ASN A 529 -3.33 -11.19 -14.31
N SER A 530 -2.12 -11.06 -14.85
CA SER A 530 -1.55 -12.00 -15.83
C SER A 530 -1.15 -13.33 -15.19
N THR A 531 -0.91 -13.35 -13.88
CA THR A 531 -0.48 -14.54 -13.12
C THR A 531 -1.66 -15.34 -12.55
N THR A 532 -1.43 -16.62 -12.23
CA THR A 532 -2.39 -17.49 -11.54
C THR A 532 -1.64 -18.32 -10.49
N PRO A 533 -1.90 -18.11 -9.20
CA PRO A 533 -2.74 -17.05 -8.63
C PRO A 533 -2.26 -15.63 -8.99
N VAL A 534 -3.14 -14.64 -8.82
CA VAL A 534 -2.76 -13.22 -8.99
C VAL A 534 -1.67 -12.85 -8.01
N THR A 535 -0.82 -11.90 -8.38
CA THR A 535 0.22 -11.40 -7.50
C THR A 535 0.02 -9.92 -7.21
N PHE A 536 0.38 -9.51 -6.01
CA PHE A 536 0.22 -8.14 -5.54
C PHE A 536 1.59 -7.48 -5.36
N TRP A 537 1.71 -6.23 -5.81
CA TRP A 537 2.97 -5.51 -5.83
C TRP A 537 2.84 -4.15 -5.16
N VAL A 538 3.83 -3.81 -4.34
CA VAL A 538 3.90 -2.52 -3.65
C VAL A 538 5.33 -2.03 -3.51
N GLY A 539 5.48 -0.70 -3.46
CA GLY A 539 6.69 -0.05 -2.99
C GLY A 539 6.67 0.10 -1.47
N SER A 540 7.76 -0.23 -0.79
CA SER A 540 7.99 0.12 0.60
C SER A 540 8.61 1.51 0.68
N ASN A 541 7.78 2.55 0.85
CA ASN A 541 8.22 3.94 0.79
C ASN A 541 9.28 4.29 1.85
N HIS A 542 9.22 3.66 3.03
CA HIS A 542 10.21 3.86 4.09
C HIS A 542 11.32 2.78 4.12
N GLY A 543 11.14 1.68 3.38
CA GLY A 543 12.03 0.52 3.42
C GLY A 543 13.00 0.39 2.24
N ALA A 544 12.95 1.29 1.26
CA ALA A 544 13.75 1.24 0.04
C ALA A 544 13.71 -0.16 -0.64
N SER A 545 12.51 -0.71 -0.80
CA SER A 545 12.31 -2.01 -1.44
C SER A 545 11.02 -2.08 -2.25
N ILE A 546 10.98 -2.99 -3.20
CA ILE A 546 9.77 -3.43 -3.88
C ILE A 546 9.36 -4.78 -3.29
N VAL A 547 8.07 -4.95 -3.00
CA VAL A 547 7.56 -6.18 -2.39
C VAL A 547 6.52 -6.81 -3.30
N LYS A 548 6.69 -8.11 -3.55
CA LYS A 548 5.74 -8.99 -4.23
C LYS A 548 5.09 -9.91 -3.22
N VAL A 549 3.78 -9.98 -3.21
CA VAL A 549 2.97 -10.89 -2.38
C VAL A 549 2.32 -11.92 -3.31
N GLU A 550 2.58 -13.20 -3.06
CA GLU A 550 2.10 -14.33 -3.87
C GLU A 550 1.26 -15.26 -2.99
N PRO A 551 -0.08 -15.11 -2.96
CA PRO A 551 -0.96 -16.07 -2.28
C PRO A 551 -0.79 -17.48 -2.85
N MET A 552 -0.96 -18.49 -1.99
CA MET A 552 -0.86 -19.90 -2.37
C MET A 552 -2.24 -20.60 -2.35
N ASP A 553 -3.32 -19.83 -2.39
CA ASP A 553 -4.72 -20.33 -2.37
C ASP A 553 -5.52 -19.97 -3.63
#